data_8c6e38c7a8bbd0165e1fc0789b935aec
#
_entry.id   8c6e38c7a8bbd0165e1fc0789b935aec
#
_cell.length_a   1.000
_cell.length_b   1.000
_cell.length_c   1.000
_cell.angle_alpha   90.00
_cell.angle_beta   90.00
_cell.angle_gamma   90.00
#
_symmetry.space_group_name_H-M   'P 1'
#
loop_
_entity.id
_entity.type
_entity.pdbx_description
1 polymer ?
#
loop_
_entity_poly.entity_id
_entity_poly.type
_entity_poly.pdbx_seq_one_letter_code
_entity_poly.pdbx_strand_id
1 'polypeptide(L)'
;MLPLSGERINAKGIISEKLDSIDTLRGSSTLKRGFAHMQKNGVVMDVTNVEQALIAQEAGAVSVMVLDKLPSEVRKAGGVARTASIKIIEEIMDSVTIPVMAKCRIGHVSEALVLQETDVDMIDESEVLTPADELRHIWKWNLTTPVVNGARSLAEALRRIEEGASMIRTKGEPGTGNVAEAITHIKKVNDELRTIKSIYDSGDNQDLVRMAREFKVSYDIVE
;
A
#
# COMPACT_ATOMS: atom_id res chain seq x y z
N MET A 1 -6.18 -15.22 9.50
CA MET A 1 -6.94 -15.75 10.62
C MET A 1 -7.32 -14.60 11.52
N LEU A 2 -8.59 -14.29 11.62
CA LEU A 2 -9.09 -13.12 12.34
C LEU A 2 -9.64 -13.52 13.68
N PRO A 3 -8.97 -13.33 14.78
CA PRO A 3 -9.65 -13.34 16.06
C PRO A 3 -10.12 -11.92 16.33
N LEU A 4 -11.36 -11.66 16.08
CA LEU A 4 -12.06 -10.55 16.67
C LEU A 4 -12.70 -11.10 17.92
N SER A 5 -12.36 -10.54 19.06
CA SER A 5 -12.93 -10.91 20.36
C SER A 5 -12.86 -12.41 20.73
N GLY A 6 -11.83 -13.12 20.32
CA GLY A 6 -11.62 -14.52 20.71
C GLY A 6 -12.49 -15.55 20.00
N GLU A 7 -13.36 -15.16 19.11
CA GLU A 7 -14.23 -16.09 18.37
C GLU A 7 -13.63 -16.45 17.02
N ARG A 8 -13.62 -17.73 16.71
CA ARG A 8 -13.20 -18.26 15.41
C ARG A 8 -14.30 -18.03 14.39
N ILE A 9 -14.07 -17.12 13.47
CA ILE A 9 -14.96 -16.92 12.32
C ILE A 9 -14.71 -18.06 11.34
N ASN A 10 -15.66 -18.97 11.18
CA ASN A 10 -15.69 -19.92 10.08
C ASN A 10 -16.61 -19.39 8.97
N ALA A 11 -16.49 -19.93 7.77
CA ALA A 11 -17.26 -19.47 6.61
C ALA A 11 -18.81 -19.51 6.83
N LYS A 12 -19.30 -20.35 7.75
CA LYS A 12 -20.71 -20.38 8.13
C LYS A 12 -21.05 -19.33 9.18
N GLY A 13 -20.13 -19.02 10.10
CA GLY A 13 -20.29 -17.97 11.10
C GLY A 13 -20.39 -16.60 10.49
N ILE A 14 -19.66 -16.32 9.43
CA ILE A 14 -19.75 -15.05 8.70
C ILE A 14 -21.16 -14.83 8.14
N ILE A 15 -21.82 -15.89 7.71
CA ILE A 15 -23.13 -15.81 7.07
C ILE A 15 -24.26 -15.71 8.14
N SER A 16 -24.06 -16.26 9.31
CA SER A 16 -25.11 -16.35 10.32
C SER A 16 -25.14 -15.22 11.35
N GLU A 17 -23.99 -14.57 11.58
CA GLU A 17 -23.86 -13.56 12.63
C GLU A 17 -23.51 -12.18 12.09
N LYS A 18 -24.46 -11.58 11.41
CA LYS A 18 -24.54 -10.13 11.22
C LYS A 18 -23.62 -9.52 10.18
N LEU A 19 -24.22 -9.11 9.08
CA LEU A 19 -23.74 -8.01 8.23
C LEU A 19 -23.25 -6.80 9.05
N ASP A 20 -23.85 -6.52 10.21
CA ASP A 20 -23.42 -5.51 11.18
C ASP A 20 -21.98 -5.70 11.70
N SER A 21 -21.44 -6.92 11.69
CA SER A 21 -20.08 -7.19 12.13
C SER A 21 -19.02 -6.86 11.06
N ILE A 22 -19.39 -6.84 9.79
CA ILE A 22 -18.46 -6.48 8.70
C ILE A 22 -18.21 -4.98 8.70
N ASP A 23 -19.23 -4.18 8.96
CA ASP A 23 -19.08 -2.71 9.07
C ASP A 23 -18.21 -2.31 10.27
N THR A 24 -18.25 -3.06 11.36
CA THR A 24 -17.35 -2.81 12.51
C THR A 24 -15.89 -3.15 12.25
N LEU A 25 -15.60 -3.93 11.19
CA LEU A 25 -14.25 -4.27 10.76
C LEU A 25 -13.66 -3.27 9.77
N ARG A 26 -14.50 -2.51 9.08
CA ARG A 26 -14.06 -1.50 8.11
C ARG A 26 -13.07 -0.55 8.78
N GLY A 27 -11.90 -0.40 8.19
CA GLY A 27 -10.83 0.43 8.73
C GLY A 27 -10.00 -0.19 9.87
N SER A 28 -10.34 -1.40 10.35
CA SER A 28 -9.52 -2.08 11.36
C SER A 28 -8.15 -2.46 10.80
N SER A 29 -7.12 -2.46 11.65
CA SER A 29 -5.77 -2.94 11.28
C SER A 29 -5.78 -4.36 10.73
N THR A 30 -6.67 -5.20 11.23
CA THR A 30 -6.81 -6.59 10.80
C THR A 30 -7.29 -6.68 9.36
N LEU A 31 -8.33 -5.93 8.99
CA LEU A 31 -8.86 -5.90 7.63
C LEU A 31 -7.82 -5.31 6.67
N LYS A 32 -7.21 -4.18 7.04
CA LYS A 32 -6.18 -3.50 6.23
C LYS A 32 -4.99 -4.42 5.94
N ARG A 33 -4.50 -5.15 6.94
CA ARG A 33 -3.40 -6.12 6.75
C ARG A 33 -3.85 -7.35 5.97
N GLY A 34 -5.10 -7.76 6.10
CA GLY A 34 -5.69 -8.86 5.32
C GLY A 34 -5.64 -8.58 3.83
N PHE A 35 -5.99 -7.38 3.41
CA PHE A 35 -5.87 -6.93 2.02
C PHE A 35 -4.43 -7.01 1.51
N ALA A 36 -3.47 -6.48 2.27
CA ALA A 36 -2.06 -6.58 1.92
C ALA A 36 -1.59 -8.04 1.79
N HIS A 37 -2.06 -8.90 2.69
CA HIS A 37 -1.72 -10.33 2.67
C HIS A 37 -2.26 -11.06 1.44
N MET A 38 -3.42 -10.68 0.94
CA MET A 38 -4.01 -11.23 -0.29
C MET A 38 -3.16 -10.97 -1.54
N GLN A 39 -2.31 -9.94 -1.53
CA GLN A 39 -1.40 -9.64 -2.65
C GLN A 39 -0.15 -10.52 -2.68
N LYS A 40 0.10 -11.29 -1.62
CA LYS A 40 1.31 -12.09 -1.48
C LYS A 40 1.43 -13.14 -2.57
N ASN A 41 2.59 -13.19 -3.21
CA ASN A 41 2.92 -14.09 -4.33
C ASN A 41 2.08 -13.85 -5.59
N GLY A 42 1.33 -12.77 -5.66
CA GLY A 42 0.56 -12.37 -6.83
C GLY A 42 1.21 -11.23 -7.60
N VAL A 43 0.61 -10.90 -8.73
CA VAL A 43 0.99 -9.76 -9.57
C VAL A 43 -0.10 -8.70 -9.47
N VAL A 44 0.29 -7.46 -9.19
CA VAL A 44 -0.56 -6.28 -9.31
C VAL A 44 -0.22 -5.59 -10.62
N MET A 45 -1.20 -5.41 -11.51
CA MET A 45 -0.99 -4.84 -12.84
C MET A 45 -1.45 -3.40 -12.90
N ASP A 46 -0.56 -2.50 -13.35
CA ASP A 46 -0.92 -1.13 -13.71
C ASP A 46 -1.78 -1.12 -14.97
N VAL A 47 -2.93 -0.46 -14.91
CA VAL A 47 -3.90 -0.36 -16.02
C VAL A 47 -4.41 1.07 -16.17
N THR A 48 -4.79 1.45 -17.40
CA THR A 48 -5.31 2.79 -17.70
C THR A 48 -6.73 2.78 -18.28
N ASN A 49 -7.29 1.60 -18.53
CA ASN A 49 -8.64 1.42 -19.07
C ASN A 49 -9.19 0.02 -18.75
N VAL A 50 -10.48 -0.18 -19.03
CA VAL A 50 -11.22 -1.42 -18.78
C VAL A 50 -10.64 -2.61 -19.55
N GLU A 51 -10.26 -2.42 -20.81
CA GLU A 51 -9.71 -3.52 -21.62
C GLU A 51 -8.44 -4.10 -21.01
N GLN A 52 -7.51 -3.24 -20.57
CA GLN A 52 -6.29 -3.65 -19.89
C GLN A 52 -6.60 -4.36 -18.55
N ALA A 53 -7.60 -3.88 -17.80
CA ALA A 53 -7.99 -4.49 -16.55
C ALA A 53 -8.55 -5.91 -16.73
N LEU A 54 -9.38 -6.12 -17.75
CA LEU A 54 -9.90 -7.44 -18.09
C LEU A 54 -8.78 -8.39 -18.54
N ILE A 55 -7.87 -7.94 -19.39
CA ILE A 55 -6.69 -8.72 -19.81
C ILE A 55 -5.83 -9.11 -18.59
N ALA A 56 -5.60 -8.16 -17.68
CA ALA A 56 -4.83 -8.43 -16.46
C ALA A 56 -5.51 -9.48 -15.58
N GLN A 57 -6.81 -9.38 -15.38
CA GLN A 57 -7.60 -10.36 -14.63
C GLN A 57 -7.55 -11.74 -15.26
N GLU A 58 -7.77 -11.85 -16.59
CA GLU A 58 -7.69 -13.10 -17.33
C GLU A 58 -6.29 -13.75 -17.29
N ALA A 59 -5.24 -12.91 -17.26
CA ALA A 59 -3.86 -13.36 -17.11
C ALA A 59 -3.53 -13.82 -15.68
N GLY A 60 -4.43 -13.68 -14.71
CA GLY A 60 -4.26 -14.13 -13.33
C GLY A 60 -3.65 -13.09 -12.39
N ALA A 61 -3.75 -11.80 -12.71
CA ALA A 61 -3.41 -10.75 -11.75
C ALA A 61 -4.28 -10.86 -10.49
N VAL A 62 -3.71 -10.63 -9.32
CA VAL A 62 -4.44 -10.67 -8.04
C VAL A 62 -5.15 -9.35 -7.73
N SER A 63 -4.75 -8.28 -8.39
CA SER A 63 -5.40 -6.97 -8.37
C SER A 63 -4.88 -6.10 -9.51
N VAL A 64 -5.58 -5.01 -9.77
CA VAL A 64 -5.17 -3.98 -10.72
C VAL A 64 -4.95 -2.63 -10.01
N MET A 65 -4.02 -1.84 -10.55
CA MET A 65 -3.72 -0.48 -10.09
C MET A 65 -4.09 0.52 -11.20
N VAL A 66 -5.07 1.36 -10.94
CA VAL A 66 -5.57 2.32 -11.94
C VAL A 66 -4.68 3.55 -11.99
N LEU A 67 -4.27 3.93 -13.20
CA LEU A 67 -3.45 5.09 -13.52
C LEU A 67 -4.15 5.98 -14.54
N ASP A 68 -3.90 7.30 -14.47
CA ASP A 68 -4.25 8.22 -15.57
C ASP A 68 -3.37 7.98 -16.79
N LYS A 69 -2.06 7.81 -16.55
CA LYS A 69 -1.03 7.54 -17.56
C LYS A 69 0.01 6.60 -16.99
N LEU A 70 0.60 5.79 -17.83
CA LEU A 70 1.72 4.95 -17.42
C LEU A 70 2.94 5.82 -17.01
N PRO A 71 3.75 5.40 -16.02
CA PRO A 71 4.91 6.17 -15.55
C PRO A 71 5.89 6.57 -16.66
N SER A 72 6.03 5.72 -17.69
CA SER A 72 6.86 5.99 -18.87
C SER A 72 6.30 7.12 -19.73
N GLU A 73 4.99 7.25 -19.82
CA GLU A 73 4.29 8.31 -20.58
C GLU A 73 4.39 9.64 -19.85
N VAL A 74 4.22 9.63 -18.52
CA VAL A 74 4.39 10.82 -17.67
C VAL A 74 5.79 11.40 -17.84
N ARG A 75 6.81 10.56 -17.82
CA ARG A 75 8.20 11.01 -18.02
C ARG A 75 8.45 11.64 -19.39
N LYS A 76 7.84 11.09 -20.43
CA LYS A 76 7.98 11.62 -21.81
C LYS A 76 7.23 12.92 -22.02
N ALA A 77 6.05 13.05 -21.42
CA ALA A 77 5.18 14.21 -21.61
C ALA A 77 5.64 15.43 -20.80
N GLY A 78 6.35 15.21 -19.66
CA GLY A 78 6.59 16.24 -18.65
C GLY A 78 5.27 16.71 -18.01
N GLY A 79 5.38 17.55 -16.99
CA GLY A 79 4.20 18.15 -16.36
C GLY A 79 3.74 17.41 -15.10
N VAL A 80 2.50 17.69 -14.67
CA VAL A 80 1.94 17.20 -13.41
C VAL A 80 1.26 15.85 -13.62
N ALA A 81 1.74 14.82 -12.93
CA ALA A 81 1.09 13.52 -12.84
C ALA A 81 0.05 13.55 -11.70
N ARG A 82 -1.19 13.20 -12.01
CA ARG A 82 -2.35 13.27 -11.11
C ARG A 82 -3.00 11.91 -10.92
N THR A 83 -3.90 11.84 -9.96
CA THR A 83 -4.85 10.74 -9.77
C THR A 83 -5.65 10.48 -11.04
N ALA A 84 -5.96 9.22 -11.35
CA ALA A 84 -6.87 8.87 -12.43
C ALA A 84 -8.27 9.47 -12.20
N SER A 85 -9.04 9.69 -13.27
CA SER A 85 -10.40 10.20 -13.12
C SER A 85 -11.27 9.18 -12.39
N ILE A 86 -12.17 9.67 -11.53
CA ILE A 86 -13.11 8.81 -10.79
C ILE A 86 -13.91 7.95 -11.75
N LYS A 87 -14.36 8.53 -12.87
CA LYS A 87 -15.11 7.80 -13.90
C LYS A 87 -14.39 6.53 -14.39
N ILE A 88 -13.09 6.60 -14.70
CA ILE A 88 -12.34 5.44 -15.17
C ILE A 88 -12.11 4.43 -14.06
N ILE A 89 -11.95 4.88 -12.82
CA ILE A 89 -11.83 4.01 -11.65
C ILE A 89 -13.12 3.22 -11.48
N GLU A 90 -14.28 3.87 -11.47
CA GLU A 90 -15.60 3.24 -11.35
C GLU A 90 -15.87 2.28 -12.52
N GLU A 91 -15.60 2.68 -13.77
CA GLU A 91 -15.74 1.79 -14.94
C GLU A 91 -14.91 0.51 -14.82
N ILE A 92 -13.68 0.60 -14.29
CA ILE A 92 -12.83 -0.56 -14.05
C ILE A 92 -13.38 -1.41 -12.89
N MET A 93 -13.79 -0.79 -11.78
CA MET A 93 -14.37 -1.49 -10.63
C MET A 93 -15.62 -2.30 -11.03
N ASP A 94 -16.46 -1.73 -11.88
CA ASP A 94 -17.67 -2.40 -12.39
C ASP A 94 -17.36 -3.56 -13.36
N SER A 95 -16.16 -3.59 -13.93
CA SER A 95 -15.80 -4.52 -15.00
C SER A 95 -15.01 -5.74 -14.55
N VAL A 96 -14.30 -5.66 -13.41
CA VAL A 96 -13.45 -6.75 -12.90
C VAL A 96 -13.97 -7.27 -11.56
N THR A 97 -13.56 -8.49 -11.21
CA THR A 97 -13.90 -9.12 -9.93
C THR A 97 -12.72 -9.20 -8.95
N ILE A 98 -11.53 -8.81 -9.41
CA ILE A 98 -10.33 -8.69 -8.58
C ILE A 98 -10.24 -7.30 -7.97
N PRO A 99 -9.55 -7.12 -6.81
CA PRO A 99 -9.41 -5.83 -6.16
C PRO A 99 -8.86 -4.74 -7.07
N VAL A 100 -9.40 -3.53 -6.93
CA VAL A 100 -8.99 -2.34 -7.67
C VAL A 100 -8.32 -1.35 -6.72
N MET A 101 -7.10 -0.98 -7.07
CA MET A 101 -6.31 0.03 -6.36
C MET A 101 -6.24 1.32 -7.19
N ALA A 102 -6.17 2.46 -6.53
CA ALA A 102 -5.96 3.74 -7.18
C ALA A 102 -4.88 4.55 -6.48
N LYS A 103 -4.18 5.42 -7.24
CA LYS A 103 -3.08 6.23 -6.71
C LYS A 103 -3.58 7.62 -6.31
N CYS A 104 -3.13 8.10 -5.14
CA CYS A 104 -3.19 9.50 -4.77
C CYS A 104 -1.79 10.11 -4.67
N ARG A 105 -1.72 11.43 -4.77
CA ARG A 105 -0.47 12.17 -4.61
C ARG A 105 0.00 12.16 -3.16
N ILE A 106 1.30 12.12 -2.94
CA ILE A 106 1.88 12.22 -1.59
C ILE A 106 1.39 13.51 -0.91
N GLY A 107 0.88 13.37 0.32
CA GLY A 107 0.38 14.46 1.15
C GLY A 107 -1.00 15.01 0.76
N HIS A 108 -1.67 14.45 -0.24
CA HIS A 108 -2.96 14.95 -0.71
C HIS A 108 -4.14 14.23 -0.03
N VAL A 109 -4.46 14.65 1.19
CA VAL A 109 -5.53 14.04 2.00
C VAL A 109 -6.88 14.02 1.27
N SER A 110 -7.24 15.10 0.58
CA SER A 110 -8.53 15.17 -0.12
C SER A 110 -8.65 14.16 -1.27
N GLU A 111 -7.57 13.88 -2.02
CA GLU A 111 -7.59 12.81 -3.02
C GLU A 111 -7.80 11.44 -2.36
N ALA A 112 -7.11 11.17 -1.26
CA ALA A 112 -7.29 9.91 -0.54
C ALA A 112 -8.72 9.73 -0.01
N LEU A 113 -9.33 10.81 0.50
CA LEU A 113 -10.73 10.77 0.95
C LEU A 113 -11.71 10.54 -0.21
N VAL A 114 -11.49 11.17 -1.36
CA VAL A 114 -12.32 10.94 -2.55
C VAL A 114 -12.21 9.49 -3.01
N LEU A 115 -10.99 8.93 -3.07
CA LEU A 115 -10.79 7.52 -3.42
C LEU A 115 -11.43 6.57 -2.40
N GLN A 116 -11.38 6.90 -1.12
CA GLN A 116 -12.08 6.14 -0.09
C GLN A 116 -13.59 6.14 -0.29
N GLU A 117 -14.19 7.30 -0.62
CA GLU A 117 -15.62 7.41 -0.91
C GLU A 117 -16.02 6.76 -2.23
N THR A 118 -15.10 6.53 -3.14
CA THR A 118 -15.28 5.73 -4.35
C THR A 118 -15.25 4.22 -4.06
N ASP A 119 -14.97 3.82 -2.82
CA ASP A 119 -14.86 2.44 -2.36
C ASP A 119 -13.77 1.61 -3.06
N VAL A 120 -12.67 2.24 -3.49
CA VAL A 120 -11.51 1.48 -3.98
C VAL A 120 -10.97 0.57 -2.88
N ASP A 121 -10.52 -0.63 -3.25
CA ASP A 121 -10.07 -1.64 -2.29
C ASP A 121 -8.78 -1.26 -1.57
N MET A 122 -7.90 -0.48 -2.22
CA MET A 122 -6.65 0.03 -1.64
C MET A 122 -6.22 1.33 -2.32
N ILE A 123 -5.61 2.22 -1.56
CA ILE A 123 -5.03 3.48 -2.05
C ILE A 123 -3.51 3.36 -2.07
N ASP A 124 -2.86 3.72 -3.17
CA ASP A 124 -1.41 3.89 -3.24
C ASP A 124 -1.07 5.39 -3.14
N GLU A 125 -0.58 5.82 -1.97
CA GLU A 125 0.02 7.15 -1.83
C GLU A 125 1.41 7.11 -2.48
N SER A 126 1.48 7.61 -3.73
CA SER A 126 2.50 7.21 -4.68
C SER A 126 3.45 8.31 -5.09
N GLU A 127 4.74 7.99 -5.06
CA GLU A 127 5.82 8.82 -5.60
C GLU A 127 5.85 8.92 -7.13
N VAL A 128 5.06 8.11 -7.82
CA VAL A 128 4.92 8.18 -9.30
C VAL A 128 4.14 9.43 -9.71
N LEU A 129 3.24 9.89 -8.84
CA LEU A 129 2.49 11.13 -9.03
C LEU A 129 3.28 12.33 -8.50
N THR A 130 2.96 13.51 -9.00
CA THR A 130 3.55 14.76 -8.51
C THR A 130 3.12 15.01 -7.06
N PRO A 131 4.02 15.11 -6.09
CA PRO A 131 3.65 15.33 -4.70
C PRO A 131 2.82 16.61 -4.51
N ALA A 132 1.84 16.57 -3.62
CA ALA A 132 1.15 17.75 -3.13
C ALA A 132 1.86 18.35 -1.91
N ASP A 133 2.53 17.51 -1.13
CA ASP A 133 3.44 17.90 -0.04
C ASP A 133 4.73 17.07 -0.15
N GLU A 134 5.87 17.74 -0.30
CA GLU A 134 7.18 17.07 -0.41
C GLU A 134 7.74 16.65 0.96
N LEU A 135 7.20 17.20 2.05
CA LEU A 135 7.71 16.99 3.39
C LEU A 135 6.94 15.96 4.18
N ARG A 136 5.64 15.80 3.88
CA ARG A 136 4.73 15.01 4.71
C ARG A 136 3.90 14.05 3.88
N HIS A 137 3.82 12.81 4.34
CA HIS A 137 2.84 11.85 3.86
C HIS A 137 1.53 11.98 4.63
N ILE A 138 0.47 11.40 4.08
CA ILE A 138 -0.85 11.38 4.71
C ILE A 138 -0.77 10.59 6.03
N TRP A 139 -1.49 11.05 7.06
CA TRP A 139 -1.72 10.30 8.29
C TRP A 139 -2.85 9.29 8.04
N LYS A 140 -2.49 8.04 7.79
CA LYS A 140 -3.35 6.98 7.24
C LYS A 140 -4.24 6.30 8.29
N TRP A 141 -3.97 6.54 9.58
CA TRP A 141 -4.82 6.03 10.65
C TRP A 141 -6.25 6.60 10.61
N ASN A 142 -6.44 7.75 9.98
CA ASN A 142 -7.75 8.38 9.79
C ASN A 142 -8.53 7.81 8.59
N LEU A 143 -7.90 6.97 7.76
CA LEU A 143 -8.55 6.35 6.61
C LEU A 143 -9.07 4.95 6.97
N THR A 144 -10.23 4.58 6.44
CA THR A 144 -10.78 3.23 6.56
C THR A 144 -10.23 2.31 5.48
N THR A 145 -9.95 2.85 4.29
CA THR A 145 -9.33 2.11 3.19
C THR A 145 -7.85 1.84 3.49
N PRO A 146 -7.36 0.61 3.24
CA PRO A 146 -5.94 0.29 3.37
C PRO A 146 -5.07 1.13 2.42
N VAL A 147 -3.88 1.51 2.88
CA VAL A 147 -2.96 2.32 2.06
C VAL A 147 -1.63 1.60 1.89
N VAL A 148 -1.13 1.60 0.67
CA VAL A 148 0.23 1.16 0.32
C VAL A 148 1.14 2.36 0.08
N ASN A 149 2.40 2.23 0.44
CA ASN A 149 3.45 3.21 0.15
C ASN A 149 4.70 2.53 -0.42
N GLY A 150 5.47 3.28 -1.20
CA GLY A 150 6.79 2.87 -1.63
C GLY A 150 7.87 3.17 -0.59
N ALA A 151 8.92 2.34 -0.55
CA ALA A 151 10.11 2.57 0.26
C ALA A 151 11.38 2.11 -0.46
N ARG A 152 12.51 2.81 -0.19
CA ARG A 152 13.86 2.46 -0.69
C ARG A 152 14.74 1.85 0.40
N SER A 153 14.33 1.97 1.65
CA SER A 153 15.05 1.52 2.84
C SER A 153 14.09 1.12 3.94
N LEU A 154 14.58 0.41 4.94
CA LEU A 154 13.77 0.06 6.10
C LEU A 154 13.33 1.30 6.87
N ALA A 155 14.21 2.29 7.05
CA ALA A 155 13.87 3.54 7.71
C ALA A 155 12.68 4.25 7.04
N GLU A 156 12.62 4.27 5.71
CA GLU A 156 11.49 4.83 4.98
C GLU A 156 10.23 3.97 5.17
N ALA A 157 10.36 2.65 5.10
CA ALA A 157 9.25 1.71 5.33
C ALA A 157 8.65 1.87 6.72
N LEU A 158 9.48 1.92 7.76
CA LEU A 158 9.01 2.06 9.14
C LEU A 158 8.27 3.39 9.37
N ARG A 159 8.75 4.50 8.80
CA ARG A 159 8.00 5.76 8.85
C ARG A 159 6.61 5.65 8.21
N ARG A 160 6.49 4.97 7.08
CA ARG A 160 5.19 4.76 6.43
C ARG A 160 4.28 3.87 7.26
N ILE A 161 4.83 2.82 7.89
CA ILE A 161 4.09 1.94 8.81
C ILE A 161 3.62 2.72 10.04
N GLU A 162 4.47 3.54 10.63
CA GLU A 162 4.12 4.40 11.76
C GLU A 162 2.98 5.38 11.43
N GLU A 163 2.95 5.88 10.20
CA GLU A 163 1.85 6.71 9.69
C GLU A 163 0.58 5.91 9.35
N GLY A 164 0.59 4.58 9.44
CA GLY A 164 -0.56 3.71 9.23
C GLY A 164 -0.61 3.01 7.87
N ALA A 165 0.49 2.93 7.11
CA ALA A 165 0.55 2.13 5.89
C ALA A 165 0.31 0.64 6.19
N SER A 166 -0.50 0.00 5.38
CA SER A 166 -0.88 -1.42 5.52
C SER A 166 0.00 -2.35 4.68
N MET A 167 0.62 -1.80 3.64
CA MET A 167 1.52 -2.51 2.75
C MET A 167 2.68 -1.60 2.33
N ILE A 168 3.85 -2.20 2.19
CA ILE A 168 5.03 -1.51 1.65
C ILE A 168 5.46 -2.22 0.37
N ARG A 169 5.73 -1.44 -0.66
CA ARG A 169 6.37 -1.89 -1.90
C ARG A 169 7.75 -1.24 -2.06
N THR A 170 8.62 -1.86 -2.82
CA THR A 170 9.86 -1.20 -3.23
C THR A 170 9.55 -0.08 -4.23
N LYS A 171 10.24 1.05 -4.11
CA LYS A 171 10.08 2.14 -5.09
C LYS A 171 10.59 1.73 -6.47
N GLY A 172 11.76 1.12 -6.55
CA GLY A 172 12.39 0.82 -7.82
C GLY A 172 12.60 2.09 -8.67
N GLU A 173 12.62 1.91 -9.98
CA GLU A 173 12.54 2.99 -10.96
C GLU A 173 11.35 2.73 -11.90
N PRO A 174 10.19 3.34 -11.65
CA PRO A 174 8.97 3.07 -12.41
C PRO A 174 9.11 3.44 -13.88
N GLY A 175 8.51 2.64 -14.77
CA GLY A 175 8.47 2.89 -16.21
C GLY A 175 9.78 2.61 -16.95
N THR A 176 10.66 1.78 -16.39
CA THR A 176 11.83 1.19 -17.08
C THR A 176 11.78 -0.33 -17.02
N GLY A 177 12.42 -1.01 -17.98
CA GLY A 177 12.66 -2.45 -17.91
C GLY A 177 13.82 -2.83 -16.98
N ASN A 178 14.51 -1.85 -16.38
CA ASN A 178 15.63 -2.10 -15.48
C ASN A 178 15.12 -2.32 -14.04
N VAL A 179 15.18 -3.56 -13.57
CA VAL A 179 14.79 -3.95 -12.23
C VAL A 179 15.91 -3.82 -11.19
N ALA A 180 17.11 -3.39 -11.58
CA ALA A 180 18.28 -3.33 -10.69
C ALA A 180 18.03 -2.42 -9.47
N GLU A 181 17.35 -1.29 -9.64
CA GLU A 181 17.00 -0.38 -8.56
C GLU A 181 16.07 -1.07 -7.53
N ALA A 182 15.05 -1.80 -8.00
CA ALA A 182 14.14 -2.54 -7.12
C ALA A 182 14.90 -3.60 -6.31
N ILE A 183 15.82 -4.33 -6.96
CA ILE A 183 16.66 -5.33 -6.31
C ILE A 183 17.58 -4.67 -5.26
N THR A 184 18.15 -3.51 -5.57
CA THR A 184 18.98 -2.74 -4.64
C THR A 184 18.18 -2.34 -3.40
N HIS A 185 16.96 -1.84 -3.57
CA HIS A 185 16.08 -1.47 -2.45
C HIS A 185 15.69 -2.69 -1.60
N ILE A 186 15.34 -3.83 -2.23
CA ILE A 186 15.02 -5.08 -1.51
C ILE A 186 16.23 -5.55 -0.68
N LYS A 187 17.41 -5.57 -1.27
CA LYS A 187 18.64 -5.98 -0.57
C LYS A 187 18.91 -5.06 0.61
N LYS A 188 18.84 -3.74 0.40
CA LYS A 188 19.04 -2.76 1.46
C LYS A 188 18.07 -2.96 2.64
N VAL A 189 16.78 -3.11 2.37
CA VAL A 189 15.76 -3.37 3.42
C VAL A 189 16.10 -4.65 4.17
N ASN A 190 16.45 -5.73 3.46
CA ASN A 190 16.78 -7.00 4.10
C ASN A 190 18.05 -6.95 4.96
N ASP A 191 19.06 -6.19 4.54
CA ASP A 191 20.30 -6.03 5.31
C ASP A 191 20.05 -5.19 6.56
N GLU A 192 19.26 -4.12 6.46
CA GLU A 192 18.84 -3.31 7.61
C GLU A 192 17.96 -4.11 8.59
N LEU A 193 17.06 -4.97 8.11
CA LEU A 193 16.28 -5.91 8.94
C LEU A 193 17.16 -6.91 9.69
N ARG A 194 18.15 -7.49 9.01
CA ARG A 194 19.12 -8.41 9.67
C ARG A 194 19.90 -7.70 10.76
N THR A 195 20.28 -6.46 10.53
CA THR A 195 21.00 -5.63 11.51
C THR A 195 20.14 -5.40 12.75
N ILE A 196 18.91 -4.94 12.58
CA ILE A 196 17.98 -4.72 13.71
C ILE A 196 17.74 -6.04 14.47
N LYS A 197 17.46 -7.12 13.72
CA LYS A 197 17.26 -8.43 14.36
C LYS A 197 18.46 -8.88 15.17
N SER A 198 19.68 -8.68 14.69
CA SER A 198 20.91 -9.01 15.43
C SER A 198 21.04 -8.18 16.71
N ILE A 199 20.71 -6.89 16.67
CA ILE A 199 20.73 -6.02 17.84
C ILE A 199 19.64 -6.46 18.84
N TYR A 200 18.43 -6.72 18.38
CA TYR A 200 17.33 -7.20 19.21
C TYR A 200 17.70 -8.53 19.90
N ASP A 201 18.22 -9.49 19.15
CA ASP A 201 18.62 -10.81 19.66
C ASP A 201 19.79 -10.72 20.67
N SER A 202 20.62 -9.67 20.61
CA SER A 202 21.69 -9.41 21.58
C SER A 202 21.21 -8.82 22.91
N GLY A 203 19.97 -8.33 22.95
CA GLY A 203 19.41 -7.62 24.12
C GLY A 203 19.93 -6.20 24.31
N ASP A 204 20.58 -5.62 23.30
CA ASP A 204 21.09 -4.25 23.35
C ASP A 204 20.00 -3.22 23.02
N ASN A 205 19.19 -2.88 24.02
CA ASN A 205 18.13 -1.91 23.88
C ASN A 205 18.66 -0.46 23.60
N GLN A 206 19.90 -0.16 23.96
CA GLN A 206 20.46 1.18 23.69
C GLN A 206 20.73 1.36 22.21
N ASP A 207 21.22 0.33 21.55
CA ASP A 207 21.41 0.34 20.09
C ASP A 207 20.08 0.35 19.32
N LEU A 208 19.02 -0.32 19.81
CA LEU A 208 17.68 -0.18 19.24
C LEU A 208 17.14 1.25 19.35
N VAL A 209 17.33 1.91 20.51
CA VAL A 209 16.96 3.32 20.69
C VAL A 209 17.75 4.22 19.74
N ARG A 210 19.03 3.95 19.52
CA ARG A 210 19.86 4.69 18.56
C ARG A 210 19.31 4.49 17.12
N MET A 211 19.01 3.27 16.73
CA MET A 211 18.41 2.96 15.41
C MET A 211 17.07 3.67 15.20
N ALA A 212 16.18 3.65 16.19
CA ALA A 212 14.90 4.34 16.13
C ALA A 212 15.09 5.86 15.86
N ARG A 213 16.05 6.49 16.54
CA ARG A 213 16.40 7.91 16.32
C ARG A 213 16.97 8.17 14.93
N GLU A 214 17.87 7.30 14.44
CA GLU A 214 18.43 7.40 13.09
C GLU A 214 17.34 7.26 12.02
N PHE A 215 16.41 6.33 12.22
CA PHE A 215 15.29 6.09 11.32
C PHE A 215 14.17 7.11 11.45
N LYS A 216 14.20 7.94 12.51
CA LYS A 216 13.18 8.95 12.85
C LYS A 216 11.79 8.32 13.03
N VAL A 217 11.75 7.28 13.82
CA VAL A 217 10.52 6.55 14.21
C VAL A 217 10.51 6.31 15.71
N SER A 218 9.36 5.94 16.27
CA SER A 218 9.25 5.53 17.66
C SER A 218 10.00 4.22 17.92
N TYR A 219 10.40 4.01 19.17
CA TYR A 219 11.06 2.79 19.61
C TYR A 219 10.20 1.55 19.33
N ASP A 220 8.91 1.61 19.63
CA ASP A 220 7.95 0.51 19.48
C ASP A 220 7.79 0.01 18.04
N ILE A 221 8.18 0.82 17.05
CA ILE A 221 8.16 0.42 15.64
C ILE A 221 9.42 -0.36 15.25
N VAL A 222 10.51 -0.17 15.99
CA VAL A 222 11.79 -0.87 15.72
C VAL A 222 11.88 -2.19 16.49
N GLU A 223 11.27 -2.26 17.65
CA GLU A 223 11.13 -3.46 18.48
C GLU A 223 10.12 -4.46 17.88
#